data_3607c041c1b890dbf89478662f7827cd
#
_entry.id   3607c041c1b890dbf89478662f7827cd
#
_cell.length_a   1.000
_cell.length_b   1.000
_cell.length_c   1.000
_cell.angle_alpha   90.00
_cell.angle_beta   90.00
_cell.angle_gamma   90.00
#
_symmetry.space_group_name_H-M   'P 1'
#
loop_
_entity.id
_entity.type
_entity.pdbx_description
1 polymer ?
#
loop_
_entity_poly.entity_id
_entity_poly.type
_entity_poly.pdbx_seq_one_letter_code
_entity_poly.pdbx_strand_id
1 'polypeptide(L)'
;SGLRKIRKFDSKSGEITIESGCLLRDINDELIKHGRQLRLLPSTWRSASIGGFIAGGSGGIGSVRWGFLRDPGHLQSLEIITIEDTPRKLQLNANDSEALNHAYGTNGIITALTLTTAAYVKWQQIVVDCSELDEAVELLSIFNCAALELYLGTLLEKEIVDFLPNWSGISKGKHRILLLASPDGVSTIERLSKSAGADFYDLGPENLKAGTGLRELSWNHTTLHMRGIDPSWTYLQMLLPQPELEIMRDLKSKWGNNLLWHLECVRQNGVQRLASLPLVRWQGEAAMNHLISQCKELGAVIFNPHTITVEDGGLGVVD
;
A
#
# COMPACT_ATOMS: atom_id res chain seq x y z
N SER A 1 -6.58 22.21 10.31
CA SER A 1 -7.36 22.90 9.29
C SER A 1 -8.84 22.87 9.65
N GLY A 2 -9.60 23.89 9.23
CA GLY A 2 -11.06 23.96 9.43
C GLY A 2 -11.87 23.08 8.45
N LEU A 3 -11.23 22.45 7.46
CA LEU A 3 -11.87 21.66 6.41
C LEU A 3 -12.00 20.18 6.82
N ARG A 4 -12.96 19.86 7.70
CA ARG A 4 -13.11 18.52 8.31
C ARG A 4 -14.52 17.95 8.26
N LYS A 5 -15.35 18.38 7.31
CA LYS A 5 -16.74 17.93 7.20
C LYS A 5 -16.92 16.88 6.13
N ILE A 6 -17.67 15.83 6.43
CA ILE A 6 -18.31 15.00 5.44
C ILE A 6 -19.51 15.80 4.94
N ARG A 7 -19.47 16.25 3.67
CA ARG A 7 -20.52 17.13 3.10
C ARG A 7 -21.71 16.34 2.62
N LYS A 8 -21.47 15.16 2.03
CA LYS A 8 -22.54 14.32 1.48
C LYS A 8 -22.07 12.86 1.43
N PHE A 9 -22.98 11.96 1.70
CA PHE A 9 -22.82 10.53 1.40
C PHE A 9 -24.09 10.04 0.69
N ASP A 10 -23.88 9.40 -0.45
CA ASP A 10 -24.94 8.75 -1.23
C ASP A 10 -24.80 7.23 -1.11
N SER A 11 -25.69 6.61 -0.36
CA SER A 11 -25.67 5.16 -0.13
C SER A 11 -26.01 4.34 -1.38
N LYS A 12 -26.66 4.93 -2.39
CA LYS A 12 -27.04 4.25 -3.64
C LYS A 12 -25.85 4.17 -4.59
N SER A 13 -25.19 5.30 -4.87
CA SER A 13 -23.98 5.34 -5.71
C SER A 13 -22.74 4.87 -4.96
N GLY A 14 -22.75 4.96 -3.64
CA GLY A 14 -21.58 4.70 -2.79
C GLY A 14 -20.55 5.84 -2.85
N GLU A 15 -20.95 7.02 -3.28
CA GLU A 15 -20.08 8.20 -3.34
C GLU A 15 -20.12 9.00 -2.04
N ILE A 16 -18.97 9.51 -1.65
CA ILE A 16 -18.83 10.38 -0.48
C ILE A 16 -18.11 11.67 -0.87
N THR A 17 -18.68 12.81 -0.53
CA THR A 17 -18.06 14.14 -0.71
C THR A 17 -17.55 14.64 0.63
N ILE A 18 -16.25 14.93 0.68
CA ILE A 18 -15.50 15.15 1.92
C ILE A 18 -14.60 16.36 1.77
N GLU A 19 -14.41 17.11 2.85
CA GLU A 19 -13.41 18.16 2.92
C GLU A 19 -12.01 17.57 3.12
N SER A 20 -11.00 18.20 2.55
CA SER A 20 -9.63 17.68 2.42
C SER A 20 -8.92 17.39 3.75
N GLY A 21 -9.31 18.06 4.83
CA GLY A 21 -8.71 17.89 6.16
C GLY A 21 -9.35 16.77 7.01
N CYS A 22 -10.37 16.07 6.50
CA CYS A 22 -10.90 14.88 7.18
C CYS A 22 -9.83 13.78 7.27
N LEU A 23 -9.71 13.15 8.43
CA LEU A 23 -8.81 12.01 8.59
C LEU A 23 -9.44 10.76 7.97
N LEU A 24 -8.62 9.96 7.31
CA LEU A 24 -9.07 8.71 6.67
C LEU A 24 -9.71 7.75 7.67
N ARG A 25 -9.19 7.70 8.91
CA ARG A 25 -9.80 6.94 10.00
C ARG A 25 -11.24 7.38 10.27
N ASP A 26 -11.45 8.66 10.45
CA ASP A 26 -12.77 9.21 10.83
C ASP A 26 -13.79 9.02 9.69
N ILE A 27 -13.34 9.14 8.44
CA ILE A 27 -14.14 8.84 7.25
C ILE A 27 -14.53 7.37 7.22
N ASN A 28 -13.57 6.47 7.42
CA ASN A 28 -13.81 5.03 7.36
C ASN A 28 -14.71 4.55 8.50
N ASP A 29 -14.54 5.10 9.70
CA ASP A 29 -15.41 4.83 10.87
C ASP A 29 -16.86 5.25 10.60
N GLU A 30 -17.07 6.37 9.91
CA GLU A 30 -18.41 6.80 9.52
C GLU A 30 -19.01 5.90 8.45
N LEU A 31 -18.23 5.54 7.41
CA LEU A 31 -18.67 4.68 6.32
C LEU A 31 -19.09 3.28 6.81
N ILE A 32 -18.38 2.72 7.78
CA ILE A 32 -18.69 1.40 8.36
C ILE A 32 -20.10 1.37 8.97
N LYS A 33 -20.58 2.45 9.58
CA LYS A 33 -21.95 2.54 10.10
C LYS A 33 -23.02 2.38 9.01
N HIS A 34 -22.64 2.66 7.77
CA HIS A 34 -23.48 2.54 6.58
C HIS A 34 -23.16 1.29 5.73
N GLY A 35 -22.40 0.33 6.27
CA GLY A 35 -22.01 -0.88 5.56
C GLY A 35 -21.02 -0.63 4.41
N ARG A 36 -20.24 0.46 4.48
CA ARG A 36 -19.27 0.86 3.46
C ARG A 36 -17.88 1.02 4.06
N GLN A 37 -16.86 1.10 3.19
CA GLN A 37 -15.47 1.36 3.56
C GLN A 37 -14.74 2.13 2.44
N LEU A 38 -13.63 2.77 2.77
CA LEU A 38 -12.71 3.30 1.78
C LEU A 38 -12.08 2.17 0.97
N ARG A 39 -11.89 2.39 -0.32
CA ARG A 39 -11.21 1.42 -1.20
C ARG A 39 -9.73 1.32 -0.89
N LEU A 40 -9.09 2.46 -0.69
CA LEU A 40 -7.64 2.57 -0.49
C LEU A 40 -7.33 3.31 0.81
N LEU A 41 -6.32 2.82 1.51
CA LEU A 41 -5.79 3.43 2.72
C LEU A 41 -4.25 3.43 2.68
N PRO A 42 -3.59 4.57 2.91
CA PRO A 42 -2.14 4.55 3.14
C PRO A 42 -1.83 3.88 4.48
N SER A 43 -0.61 3.43 4.69
CA SER A 43 -0.20 2.90 6.00
C SER A 43 -0.47 3.89 7.15
N THR A 44 -0.32 5.18 6.89
CA THR A 44 -0.58 6.28 7.85
C THR A 44 -2.06 6.66 8.01
N TRP A 45 -3.01 5.83 7.58
CA TRP A 45 -4.44 6.12 7.50
C TRP A 45 -5.07 6.67 8.80
N ARG A 46 -4.47 6.36 9.96
CA ARG A 46 -4.97 6.84 11.26
C ARG A 46 -4.75 8.34 11.47
N SER A 47 -3.72 8.90 10.86
CA SER A 47 -3.31 10.31 11.01
C SER A 47 -3.34 11.10 9.70
N ALA A 48 -3.36 10.43 8.56
CA ALA A 48 -3.38 11.08 7.26
C ALA A 48 -4.76 11.71 6.97
N SER A 49 -4.74 12.91 6.40
CA SER A 49 -5.94 13.54 5.84
C SER A 49 -6.19 13.02 4.42
N ILE A 50 -7.46 13.04 4.01
CA ILE A 50 -7.83 12.59 2.67
C ILE A 50 -7.22 13.47 1.57
N GLY A 51 -7.17 14.78 1.76
CA GLY A 51 -6.53 15.69 0.80
C GLY A 51 -5.04 15.45 0.69
N GLY A 52 -4.35 15.17 1.82
CA GLY A 52 -2.93 14.79 1.81
C GLY A 52 -2.68 13.46 1.12
N PHE A 53 -3.61 12.50 1.27
CA PHE A 53 -3.50 11.22 0.56
C PHE A 53 -3.66 11.38 -0.96
N ILE A 54 -4.59 12.23 -1.43
CA ILE A 54 -4.70 12.52 -2.87
C ILE A 54 -3.46 13.25 -3.37
N ALA A 55 -2.95 14.23 -2.62
CA ALA A 55 -1.83 15.05 -3.06
C ALA A 55 -0.49 14.31 -3.09
N GLY A 56 -0.26 13.31 -2.24
CA GLY A 56 1.05 12.67 -2.10
C GLY A 56 1.04 11.15 -2.04
N GLY A 57 -0.12 10.51 -2.08
CA GLY A 57 -0.23 9.05 -2.07
C GLY A 57 -0.35 8.45 -3.47
N SER A 58 0.05 7.21 -3.62
CA SER A 58 -0.09 6.47 -4.88
C SER A 58 -0.90 5.18 -4.72
N GLY A 59 -0.73 4.47 -3.61
CA GLY A 59 -1.37 3.21 -3.30
C GLY A 59 -1.33 2.93 -1.81
N GLY A 60 -1.66 1.71 -1.44
CA GLY A 60 -1.69 1.26 -0.06
C GLY A 60 -2.55 0.02 0.11
N ILE A 61 -3.04 -0.18 1.32
CA ILE A 61 -4.00 -1.23 1.66
C ILE A 61 -5.22 -1.06 0.75
N GLY A 62 -5.65 -2.14 0.10
CA GLY A 62 -6.71 -2.13 -0.89
C GLY A 62 -6.21 -2.12 -2.34
N SER A 63 -4.92 -1.82 -2.60
CA SER A 63 -4.36 -1.81 -3.96
C SER A 63 -4.40 -3.18 -4.65
N VAL A 64 -4.39 -4.26 -3.89
CA VAL A 64 -4.56 -5.63 -4.42
C VAL A 64 -5.88 -5.80 -5.18
N ARG A 65 -6.93 -5.11 -4.76
CA ARG A 65 -8.27 -5.23 -5.32
C ARG A 65 -8.61 -4.10 -6.29
N TRP A 66 -8.29 -2.86 -5.92
CA TRP A 66 -8.74 -1.67 -6.63
C TRP A 66 -7.65 -0.93 -7.41
N GLY A 67 -6.40 -1.40 -7.36
CA GLY A 67 -5.30 -0.74 -8.04
C GLY A 67 -4.76 0.47 -7.28
N PHE A 68 -4.18 1.40 -8.01
CA PHE A 68 -3.58 2.61 -7.46
C PHE A 68 -4.60 3.77 -7.39
N LEU A 69 -4.28 4.77 -6.60
CA LEU A 69 -5.18 5.92 -6.36
C LEU A 69 -5.53 6.68 -7.64
N ARG A 70 -4.62 6.66 -8.63
CA ARG A 70 -4.82 7.27 -9.95
C ARG A 70 -5.65 6.45 -10.93
N ASP A 71 -5.90 5.17 -10.61
CA ASP A 71 -6.72 4.34 -11.49
C ASP A 71 -8.15 4.89 -11.56
N PRO A 72 -8.80 4.83 -12.74
CA PRO A 72 -10.13 5.36 -12.93
C PRO A 72 -11.15 4.79 -11.94
N GLY A 73 -12.07 5.63 -11.48
CA GLY A 73 -13.19 5.24 -10.62
C GLY A 73 -12.94 5.36 -9.11
N HIS A 74 -11.78 5.84 -8.68
CA HIS A 74 -11.55 6.21 -7.27
C HIS A 74 -11.99 7.63 -7.01
N LEU A 75 -11.36 8.58 -7.67
CA LEU A 75 -11.63 10.01 -7.57
C LEU A 75 -12.66 10.43 -8.61
N GLN A 76 -13.77 11.00 -8.16
CA GLN A 76 -14.85 11.45 -9.04
C GLN A 76 -14.77 12.95 -9.33
N SER A 77 -14.30 13.74 -8.36
CA SER A 77 -14.12 15.16 -8.53
C SER A 77 -13.24 15.76 -7.44
N LEU A 78 -12.61 16.91 -7.74
CA LEU A 78 -11.92 17.77 -6.79
C LEU A 78 -12.51 19.18 -6.77
N GLU A 79 -12.59 19.76 -5.60
CA GLU A 79 -12.77 21.20 -5.38
C GLU A 79 -11.43 21.78 -4.96
N ILE A 80 -10.93 22.77 -5.68
CA ILE A 80 -9.63 23.36 -5.42
C ILE A 80 -9.68 24.88 -5.38
N ILE A 81 -8.63 25.46 -4.78
CA ILE A 81 -8.26 26.87 -4.94
C ILE A 81 -6.97 26.91 -5.77
N THR A 82 -6.96 27.68 -6.85
CA THR A 82 -5.79 27.84 -7.73
C THR A 82 -4.68 28.63 -7.03
N ILE A 83 -3.43 28.38 -7.46
CA ILE A 83 -2.24 29.11 -7.00
C ILE A 83 -1.93 30.19 -8.07
N GLU A 84 -2.73 31.22 -8.10
CA GLU A 84 -2.64 32.36 -9.00
C GLU A 84 -2.66 33.67 -8.20
N ASP A 85 -2.26 34.80 -8.80
CA ASP A 85 -2.31 36.12 -8.16
C ASP A 85 -3.72 36.46 -7.67
N THR A 86 -4.74 36.02 -8.40
CA THR A 86 -6.15 36.10 -7.99
C THR A 86 -6.69 34.66 -7.88
N PRO A 87 -6.68 34.07 -6.67
CA PRO A 87 -7.09 32.68 -6.48
C PRO A 87 -8.56 32.48 -6.88
N ARG A 88 -8.82 31.41 -7.61
CA ARG A 88 -10.16 30.99 -8.06
C ARG A 88 -10.53 29.65 -7.44
N LYS A 89 -11.80 29.51 -7.12
CA LYS A 89 -12.36 28.21 -6.74
C LYS A 89 -12.79 27.48 -8.00
N LEU A 90 -12.27 26.28 -8.21
CA LEU A 90 -12.60 25.42 -9.35
C LEU A 90 -13.20 24.09 -8.85
N GLN A 91 -14.13 23.58 -9.65
CA GLN A 91 -14.65 22.21 -9.50
C GLN A 91 -14.15 21.41 -10.71
N LEU A 92 -13.33 20.40 -10.45
CA LEU A 92 -12.72 19.54 -11.46
C LEU A 92 -13.46 18.18 -11.48
N ASN A 93 -13.71 17.64 -12.67
CA ASN A 93 -14.18 16.27 -12.84
C ASN A 93 -13.03 15.26 -12.64
N ALA A 94 -13.32 13.97 -12.78
CA ALA A 94 -12.32 12.93 -12.58
C ALA A 94 -11.08 13.09 -13.47
N ASN A 95 -11.25 13.39 -14.76
CA ASN A 95 -10.15 13.52 -15.70
C ASN A 95 -9.29 14.75 -15.42
N ASP A 96 -9.92 15.90 -15.16
CA ASP A 96 -9.22 17.15 -14.85
C ASP A 96 -8.49 17.09 -13.50
N SER A 97 -8.95 16.19 -12.60
CA SER A 97 -8.35 15.97 -11.29
C SER A 97 -6.99 15.27 -11.34
N GLU A 98 -6.65 14.62 -12.45
CA GLU A 98 -5.38 13.91 -12.62
C GLU A 98 -4.16 14.81 -12.43
N ALA A 99 -4.24 16.07 -12.84
CA ALA A 99 -3.16 17.05 -12.66
C ALA A 99 -2.83 17.37 -11.20
N LEU A 100 -3.73 17.02 -10.25
CA LEU A 100 -3.54 17.26 -8.82
C LEU A 100 -3.28 15.97 -8.02
N ASN A 101 -3.57 14.81 -8.63
CA ASN A 101 -3.39 13.53 -7.99
C ASN A 101 -1.90 13.18 -7.98
N HIS A 102 -1.32 13.03 -6.79
CA HIS A 102 0.12 12.79 -6.58
C HIS A 102 1.04 13.94 -7.08
N ALA A 103 0.54 15.17 -7.08
CA ALA A 103 1.28 16.37 -7.49
C ALA A 103 1.90 17.13 -6.30
N TYR A 104 1.93 16.53 -5.11
CA TYR A 104 2.52 17.07 -3.86
C TYR A 104 1.99 18.46 -3.47
N GLY A 105 0.80 18.84 -3.96
CA GLY A 105 0.17 20.13 -3.68
C GLY A 105 0.71 21.29 -4.50
N THR A 106 1.52 21.04 -5.54
CA THR A 106 2.11 22.09 -6.40
C THR A 106 1.10 22.73 -7.35
N ASN A 107 0.05 22.00 -7.76
CA ASN A 107 -0.89 22.43 -8.81
C ASN A 107 -2.19 23.03 -8.26
N GLY A 108 -2.32 23.20 -6.94
CA GLY A 108 -3.51 23.79 -6.33
C GLY A 108 -3.74 23.30 -4.91
N ILE A 109 -4.61 23.99 -4.20
CA ILE A 109 -5.00 23.64 -2.82
C ILE A 109 -6.33 22.89 -2.85
N ILE A 110 -6.30 21.59 -2.54
CA ILE A 110 -7.50 20.75 -2.47
C ILE A 110 -8.32 21.16 -1.24
N THR A 111 -9.57 21.54 -1.44
CA THR A 111 -10.50 21.91 -0.36
C THR A 111 -11.54 20.85 -0.07
N ALA A 112 -12.03 20.15 -1.10
CA ALA A 112 -12.94 19.01 -0.97
C ALA A 112 -12.78 18.06 -2.15
N LEU A 113 -13.31 16.85 -2.01
CA LEU A 113 -13.25 15.82 -3.03
C LEU A 113 -14.41 14.83 -2.92
N THR A 114 -14.71 14.17 -4.02
CA THR A 114 -15.70 13.08 -4.06
C THR A 114 -15.01 11.79 -4.43
N LEU A 115 -15.18 10.76 -3.59
CA LEU A 115 -14.63 9.41 -3.80
C LEU A 115 -15.74 8.37 -3.93
N THR A 116 -15.43 7.31 -4.67
CA THR A 116 -16.21 6.08 -4.64
C THR A 116 -15.75 5.18 -3.50
N THR A 117 -16.70 4.66 -2.73
CA THR A 117 -16.46 3.73 -1.63
C THR A 117 -16.73 2.28 -2.06
N ALA A 118 -16.46 1.32 -1.19
CA ALA A 118 -16.78 -0.10 -1.40
C ALA A 118 -17.72 -0.62 -0.31
N ALA A 119 -18.35 -1.77 -0.54
CA ALA A 119 -19.05 -2.50 0.52
C ALA A 119 -18.06 -2.85 1.63
N TYR A 120 -18.50 -2.71 2.88
CA TYR A 120 -17.70 -3.11 4.03
C TYR A 120 -17.60 -4.63 4.12
N VAL A 121 -16.37 -5.10 4.32
CA VAL A 121 -16.09 -6.52 4.60
C VAL A 121 -15.42 -6.60 5.97
N LYS A 122 -15.86 -7.54 6.80
CA LYS A 122 -15.21 -7.83 8.08
C LYS A 122 -14.01 -8.73 7.80
N TRP A 123 -12.89 -8.10 7.46
CA TRP A 123 -11.68 -8.78 7.02
C TRP A 123 -11.13 -9.74 8.08
N GLN A 124 -10.78 -10.96 7.64
CA GLN A 124 -10.07 -11.94 8.46
C GLN A 124 -8.57 -11.71 8.32
N GLN A 125 -7.87 -11.77 9.44
CA GLN A 125 -6.44 -11.64 9.51
C GLN A 125 -5.80 -13.02 9.43
N ILE A 126 -5.02 -13.26 8.39
CA ILE A 126 -4.38 -14.55 8.14
C ILE A 126 -2.88 -14.35 8.04
N VAL A 127 -2.14 -15.22 8.70
CA VAL A 127 -0.68 -15.32 8.58
C VAL A 127 -0.35 -16.68 7.97
N VAL A 128 0.56 -16.67 6.99
CA VAL A 128 1.09 -17.89 6.39
C VAL A 128 2.61 -17.82 6.43
N ASP A 129 3.25 -18.84 7.01
CA ASP A 129 4.70 -18.90 7.16
C ASP A 129 5.30 -19.99 6.26
N CYS A 130 6.30 -19.61 5.45
CA CYS A 130 7.04 -20.50 4.55
C CYS A 130 8.50 -20.61 4.99
N SER A 131 9.11 -21.77 4.77
CA SER A 131 10.52 -22.00 5.12
C SER A 131 11.47 -21.31 4.14
N GLU A 132 11.13 -21.34 2.85
CA GLU A 132 11.93 -20.79 1.77
C GLU A 132 11.28 -19.53 1.17
N LEU A 133 12.11 -18.54 0.78
CA LEU A 133 11.62 -17.28 0.20
C LEU A 133 10.91 -17.51 -1.13
N ASP A 134 11.46 -18.38 -1.97
CA ASP A 134 10.93 -18.68 -3.30
C ASP A 134 9.51 -19.26 -3.20
N GLU A 135 9.31 -20.22 -2.28
CA GLU A 135 7.98 -20.79 -1.98
C GLU A 135 7.00 -19.72 -1.50
N ALA A 136 7.47 -18.80 -0.68
CA ALA A 136 6.62 -17.71 -0.15
C ALA A 136 6.20 -16.73 -1.27
N VAL A 137 7.10 -16.40 -2.21
CA VAL A 137 6.80 -15.54 -3.36
C VAL A 137 5.80 -16.21 -4.31
N GLU A 138 6.03 -17.50 -4.62
CA GLU A 138 5.12 -18.27 -5.44
C GLU A 138 3.72 -18.38 -4.81
N LEU A 139 3.65 -18.69 -3.52
CA LEU A 139 2.40 -18.81 -2.80
C LEU A 139 1.66 -17.46 -2.71
N LEU A 140 2.36 -16.36 -2.45
CA LEU A 140 1.78 -15.02 -2.50
C LEU A 140 1.22 -14.69 -3.88
N SER A 141 1.94 -15.07 -4.96
CA SER A 141 1.49 -14.89 -6.34
C SER A 141 0.22 -15.72 -6.63
N ILE A 142 0.14 -16.94 -6.10
CA ILE A 142 -1.06 -17.77 -6.18
C ILE A 142 -2.23 -17.09 -5.49
N PHE A 143 -2.05 -16.59 -4.26
CA PHE A 143 -3.11 -15.86 -3.54
C PHE A 143 -3.55 -14.60 -4.28
N ASN A 144 -2.60 -13.85 -4.84
CA ASN A 144 -2.86 -12.62 -5.60
C ASN A 144 -3.65 -12.87 -6.90
N CYS A 145 -3.43 -14.00 -7.56
CA CYS A 145 -4.08 -14.37 -8.83
C CYS A 145 -5.34 -15.23 -8.65
N ALA A 146 -5.53 -15.84 -7.48
CA ALA A 146 -6.72 -16.62 -7.18
C ALA A 146 -7.98 -15.74 -7.10
N ALA A 147 -9.15 -16.35 -7.27
CA ALA A 147 -10.43 -15.67 -7.09
C ALA A 147 -10.74 -15.41 -5.60
N LEU A 148 -9.80 -14.82 -4.89
CA LEU A 148 -9.88 -14.43 -3.48
C LEU A 148 -10.21 -12.95 -3.36
N GLU A 149 -11.11 -12.63 -2.44
CA GLU A 149 -11.36 -11.24 -2.09
C GLU A 149 -10.35 -10.81 -1.00
N LEU A 150 -9.28 -10.15 -1.43
CA LEU A 150 -8.22 -9.65 -0.56
C LEU A 150 -8.31 -8.12 -0.42
N TYR A 151 -7.98 -7.61 0.75
CA TYR A 151 -7.75 -6.19 1.02
C TYR A 151 -6.28 -5.88 1.24
N LEU A 152 -5.51 -6.86 1.67
CA LEU A 152 -4.07 -6.81 1.87
C LEU A 152 -3.46 -8.17 1.49
N GLY A 153 -2.30 -8.14 0.86
CA GLY A 153 -1.41 -9.27 0.68
C GLY A 153 0.02 -8.76 0.73
N THR A 154 0.74 -9.12 1.77
CA THR A 154 2.11 -8.68 2.05
C THR A 154 3.01 -9.88 2.27
N LEU A 155 4.22 -9.88 1.72
CA LEU A 155 5.26 -10.85 2.06
C LEU A 155 6.43 -10.14 2.71
N LEU A 156 6.91 -10.68 3.81
CA LEU A 156 8.06 -10.22 4.58
C LEU A 156 9.12 -11.31 4.65
N GLU A 157 10.33 -11.01 4.23
CA GLU A 157 11.49 -11.90 4.39
C GLU A 157 11.73 -12.18 5.89
N LYS A 158 12.20 -13.37 6.26
CA LYS A 158 12.34 -13.81 7.66
C LYS A 158 13.16 -12.86 8.53
N GLU A 159 14.19 -12.25 7.96
CA GLU A 159 15.01 -11.25 8.65
C GLU A 159 14.21 -9.98 9.00
N ILE A 160 13.19 -9.61 8.20
CA ILE A 160 12.25 -8.53 8.54
C ILE A 160 11.33 -8.97 9.68
N VAL A 161 10.84 -10.20 9.62
CA VAL A 161 9.93 -10.77 10.65
C VAL A 161 10.56 -10.74 12.03
N ASP A 162 11.88 -10.87 12.13
CA ASP A 162 12.62 -10.83 13.40
C ASP A 162 12.54 -9.45 14.11
N PHE A 163 12.33 -8.37 13.35
CA PHE A 163 12.13 -7.02 13.90
C PHE A 163 10.67 -6.70 14.27
N LEU A 164 9.72 -7.53 13.86
CA LEU A 164 8.31 -7.29 14.11
C LEU A 164 7.91 -7.74 15.53
N PRO A 165 6.80 -7.19 16.07
CA PRO A 165 6.22 -7.67 17.31
C PRO A 165 5.93 -9.16 17.29
N ASN A 166 6.11 -9.83 18.43
CA ASN A 166 5.79 -11.24 18.57
C ASN A 166 4.26 -11.43 18.67
N TRP A 167 3.75 -12.44 17.96
CA TRP A 167 2.41 -12.95 18.19
C TRP A 167 2.44 -14.26 18.93
N SER A 168 1.55 -14.41 19.92
CA SER A 168 1.42 -15.64 20.67
C SER A 168 1.08 -16.81 19.74
N GLY A 169 1.86 -17.87 19.82
CA GLY A 169 1.65 -19.08 19.02
C GLY A 169 2.25 -19.06 17.62
N ILE A 170 2.87 -17.95 17.18
CA ILE A 170 3.53 -17.86 15.87
C ILE A 170 5.02 -17.59 16.08
N SER A 171 5.86 -18.55 15.66
CA SER A 171 7.33 -18.45 15.81
C SER A 171 7.93 -17.51 14.77
N LYS A 172 9.11 -16.94 15.07
CA LYS A 172 9.97 -16.21 14.11
C LYS A 172 10.83 -17.18 13.29
N GLY A 173 11.61 -16.66 12.37
CA GLY A 173 12.59 -17.42 11.59
C GLY A 173 12.03 -18.01 10.30
N LYS A 174 10.82 -17.65 9.90
CA LYS A 174 10.20 -18.00 8.61
C LYS A 174 9.82 -16.77 7.81
N HIS A 175 9.75 -16.92 6.49
CA HIS A 175 9.20 -15.92 5.58
C HIS A 175 7.69 -15.84 5.80
N ARG A 176 7.14 -14.64 5.91
CA ARG A 176 5.78 -14.43 6.40
C ARG A 176 4.91 -13.72 5.40
N ILE A 177 3.78 -14.31 5.07
CA ILE A 177 2.71 -13.71 4.29
C ILE A 177 1.62 -13.21 5.25
N LEU A 178 1.21 -11.97 5.10
CA LEU A 178 0.13 -11.32 5.84
C LEU A 178 -1.03 -11.07 4.87
N LEU A 179 -2.23 -11.55 5.20
CA LEU A 179 -3.42 -11.37 4.37
C LEU A 179 -4.56 -10.76 5.20
N LEU A 180 -5.26 -9.80 4.58
CA LEU A 180 -6.62 -9.44 4.97
C LEU A 180 -7.56 -9.96 3.89
N ALA A 181 -8.29 -11.02 4.21
CA ALA A 181 -9.17 -11.72 3.28
C ALA A 181 -10.64 -11.68 3.72
N SER A 182 -11.57 -11.80 2.77
CA SER A 182 -12.96 -12.02 3.11
C SER A 182 -13.14 -13.36 3.86
N PRO A 183 -14.16 -13.49 4.73
CA PRO A 183 -14.42 -14.74 5.44
C PRO A 183 -14.55 -15.95 4.53
N ASP A 184 -15.14 -15.77 3.34
CA ASP A 184 -15.36 -16.84 2.37
C ASP A 184 -14.07 -17.37 1.73
N GLY A 185 -12.99 -16.58 1.76
CA GLY A 185 -11.68 -16.96 1.23
C GLY A 185 -10.82 -17.81 2.16
N VAL A 186 -11.11 -17.82 3.47
CA VAL A 186 -10.26 -18.41 4.52
C VAL A 186 -9.94 -19.89 4.25
N SER A 187 -10.96 -20.70 3.99
CA SER A 187 -10.78 -22.15 3.75
C SER A 187 -9.94 -22.44 2.48
N THR A 188 -10.06 -21.59 1.46
CA THR A 188 -9.25 -21.72 0.25
C THR A 188 -7.79 -21.37 0.52
N ILE A 189 -7.53 -20.29 1.28
CA ILE A 189 -6.18 -19.90 1.68
C ILE A 189 -5.54 -21.00 2.54
N GLU A 190 -6.28 -21.55 3.51
CA GLU A 190 -5.79 -22.65 4.34
C GLU A 190 -5.40 -23.88 3.50
N ARG A 191 -6.26 -24.30 2.58
CA ARG A 191 -6.01 -25.44 1.70
C ARG A 191 -4.79 -25.21 0.80
N LEU A 192 -4.64 -24.04 0.20
CA LEU A 192 -3.49 -23.68 -0.64
C LEU A 192 -2.20 -23.64 0.18
N SER A 193 -2.23 -23.06 1.38
CA SER A 193 -1.09 -23.03 2.31
C SER A 193 -0.60 -24.43 2.67
N LYS A 194 -1.53 -25.31 3.09
CA LYS A 194 -1.21 -26.71 3.43
C LYS A 194 -0.67 -27.50 2.24
N SER A 195 -1.22 -27.25 1.03
CA SER A 195 -0.73 -27.91 -0.18
C SER A 195 0.69 -27.50 -0.56
N ALA A 196 1.09 -26.29 -0.18
CA ALA A 196 2.45 -25.77 -0.35
C ALA A 196 3.39 -26.11 0.83
N GLY A 197 2.94 -26.86 1.84
CA GLY A 197 3.72 -27.17 3.04
C GLY A 197 3.95 -25.99 3.98
N ALA A 198 3.17 -24.91 3.84
CA ALA A 198 3.28 -23.71 4.65
C ALA A 198 2.42 -23.81 5.93
N ASP A 199 2.85 -23.13 6.98
CA ASP A 199 2.06 -23.02 8.21
C ASP A 199 0.97 -21.96 8.02
N PHE A 200 -0.23 -22.27 8.48
CA PHE A 200 -1.39 -21.39 8.36
C PHE A 200 -1.92 -21.02 9.74
N TYR A 201 -2.19 -19.71 9.93
CA TYR A 201 -2.74 -19.18 11.19
C TYR A 201 -3.88 -18.22 10.88
N ASP A 202 -5.07 -18.51 11.37
CA ASP A 202 -6.23 -17.60 11.38
C ASP A 202 -6.26 -16.84 12.70
N LEU A 203 -6.03 -15.52 12.64
CA LEU A 203 -6.05 -14.63 13.80
C LEU A 203 -7.46 -14.08 14.08
N GLY A 204 -8.44 -14.49 13.28
CA GLY A 204 -9.80 -14.00 13.37
C GLY A 204 -10.01 -12.62 12.74
N PRO A 205 -11.19 -12.03 12.96
CA PRO A 205 -11.55 -10.77 12.31
C PRO A 205 -10.71 -9.61 12.84
N GLU A 206 -10.39 -8.69 11.92
CA GLU A 206 -9.63 -7.48 12.25
C GLU A 206 -10.38 -6.58 13.25
N ASN A 207 -9.66 -6.10 14.25
CA ASN A 207 -10.14 -5.07 15.17
C ASN A 207 -9.47 -3.72 14.86
N LEU A 208 -10.14 -2.89 14.07
CA LEU A 208 -9.62 -1.58 13.64
C LEU A 208 -9.28 -0.63 14.81
N LYS A 209 -9.91 -0.82 15.97
CA LYS A 209 -9.68 0.04 17.14
C LYS A 209 -8.43 -0.36 17.93
N ALA A 210 -8.00 -1.62 17.83
CA ALA A 210 -6.87 -2.12 18.61
C ALA A 210 -5.53 -1.53 18.20
N GLY A 211 -5.36 -1.12 16.93
CA GLY A 211 -4.09 -0.57 16.41
C GLY A 211 -2.94 -1.59 16.32
N THR A 212 -3.26 -2.87 16.35
CA THR A 212 -2.29 -3.98 16.39
C THR A 212 -2.53 -5.02 15.29
N GLY A 213 -3.35 -4.70 14.28
CA GLY A 213 -3.68 -5.61 13.19
C GLY A 213 -2.58 -5.72 12.13
N LEU A 214 -2.76 -6.65 11.18
CA LEU A 214 -1.79 -6.90 10.10
C LEU A 214 -1.50 -5.68 9.24
N ARG A 215 -2.47 -4.80 9.05
CA ARG A 215 -2.27 -3.55 8.30
C ARG A 215 -1.25 -2.61 8.94
N GLU A 216 -1.01 -2.73 10.23
CA GLU A 216 0.00 -1.93 10.96
C GLU A 216 1.43 -2.49 10.78
N LEU A 217 1.59 -3.57 10.03
CA LEU A 217 2.86 -4.24 9.76
C LEU A 217 3.19 -4.29 8.26
N SER A 218 2.35 -3.72 7.42
CA SER A 218 2.47 -3.74 5.96
C SER A 218 2.86 -2.37 5.40
N TRP A 219 3.17 -2.32 4.13
CA TRP A 219 3.55 -1.10 3.45
C TRP A 219 4.67 -0.36 4.20
N ASN A 220 4.63 0.96 4.29
CA ASN A 220 5.68 1.74 4.95
C ASN A 220 5.80 1.50 6.45
N HIS A 221 4.79 0.89 7.11
CA HIS A 221 4.92 0.52 8.52
C HIS A 221 6.01 -0.52 8.76
N THR A 222 6.21 -1.47 7.84
CA THR A 222 7.34 -2.42 7.89
C THR A 222 8.67 -1.69 8.05
N THR A 223 8.92 -0.67 7.20
CA THR A 223 10.13 0.15 7.27
C THR A 223 10.23 0.90 8.61
N LEU A 224 9.11 1.47 9.10
CA LEU A 224 9.10 2.20 10.36
C LEU A 224 9.43 1.31 11.56
N HIS A 225 8.91 0.09 11.60
CA HIS A 225 9.25 -0.90 12.64
C HIS A 225 10.74 -1.22 12.63
N MET A 226 11.33 -1.50 11.46
CA MET A 226 12.76 -1.78 11.37
C MET A 226 13.62 -0.58 11.77
N ARG A 227 13.30 0.61 11.24
CA ARG A 227 14.03 1.84 11.58
C ARG A 227 13.93 2.23 13.04
N GLY A 228 12.83 1.88 13.70
CA GLY A 228 12.66 2.09 15.15
C GLY A 228 13.65 1.30 16.00
N ILE A 229 14.18 0.20 15.49
CA ILE A 229 15.15 -0.68 16.16
C ILE A 229 16.57 -0.41 15.63
N ASP A 230 16.72 -0.32 14.31
CA ASP A 230 18.00 -0.03 13.64
C ASP A 230 17.84 1.05 12.57
N PRO A 231 18.23 2.31 12.86
CA PRO A 231 18.07 3.44 11.94
C PRO A 231 18.88 3.33 10.64
N SER A 232 19.80 2.37 10.53
CA SER A 232 20.57 2.14 9.30
C SER A 232 19.73 1.58 8.14
N TRP A 233 18.51 1.12 8.40
CA TRP A 233 17.62 0.64 7.36
C TRP A 233 16.85 1.78 6.70
N THR A 234 16.69 1.67 5.39
CA THR A 234 15.83 2.50 4.54
C THR A 234 15.10 1.60 3.56
N TYR A 235 14.48 2.14 2.51
CA TYR A 235 13.74 1.35 1.55
C TYR A 235 13.75 1.99 0.17
N LEU A 236 13.45 1.20 -0.86
CA LEU A 236 13.05 1.66 -2.18
C LEU A 236 11.60 1.24 -2.45
N GLN A 237 10.99 1.82 -3.46
CA GLN A 237 9.71 1.36 -4.00
C GLN A 237 9.91 1.05 -5.48
N MET A 238 9.46 -0.11 -5.91
CA MET A 238 9.63 -0.50 -7.30
C MET A 238 8.59 -1.52 -7.76
N LEU A 239 8.39 -1.57 -9.07
CA LEU A 239 7.72 -2.68 -9.75
C LEU A 239 8.77 -3.43 -10.56
N LEU A 240 8.99 -4.69 -10.22
CA LEU A 240 9.89 -5.56 -10.97
C LEU A 240 9.18 -6.11 -12.22
N PRO A 241 9.90 -6.36 -13.34
CA PRO A 241 9.38 -7.15 -14.45
C PRO A 241 9.00 -8.57 -13.98
N GLN A 242 8.01 -9.14 -14.64
CA GLN A 242 7.63 -10.54 -14.39
C GLN A 242 8.48 -11.48 -15.27
N PRO A 243 8.91 -12.64 -14.74
CA PRO A 243 8.73 -13.13 -13.39
C PRO A 243 9.69 -12.46 -12.40
N GLU A 244 9.16 -11.92 -11.29
CA GLU A 244 9.90 -11.13 -10.31
C GLU A 244 11.02 -11.94 -9.62
N LEU A 245 10.81 -13.23 -9.40
CA LEU A 245 11.66 -14.09 -8.58
C LEU A 245 13.11 -14.20 -9.10
N GLU A 246 13.32 -14.24 -10.41
CA GLU A 246 14.66 -14.29 -11.01
C GLU A 246 15.47 -13.04 -10.69
N ILE A 247 14.83 -11.86 -10.81
CA ILE A 247 15.42 -10.56 -10.49
C ILE A 247 15.71 -10.45 -8.99
N MET A 248 14.78 -10.92 -8.18
CA MET A 248 14.94 -10.95 -6.73
C MET A 248 16.15 -11.78 -6.30
N ARG A 249 16.35 -12.96 -6.91
CA ARG A 249 17.51 -13.83 -6.66
C ARG A 249 18.82 -13.17 -7.10
N ASP A 250 18.84 -12.55 -8.28
CA ASP A 250 20.04 -11.87 -8.80
C ASP A 250 20.45 -10.71 -7.86
N LEU A 251 19.53 -9.84 -7.50
CA LEU A 251 19.79 -8.74 -6.57
C LEU A 251 20.20 -9.25 -5.18
N LYS A 252 19.54 -10.29 -4.67
CA LYS A 252 19.89 -10.89 -3.37
C LYS A 252 21.30 -11.49 -3.37
N SER A 253 21.72 -12.11 -4.48
CA SER A 253 23.07 -12.66 -4.62
C SER A 253 24.16 -11.59 -4.53
N LYS A 254 23.88 -10.37 -5.00
CA LYS A 254 24.81 -9.23 -5.01
C LYS A 254 24.80 -8.44 -3.70
N TRP A 255 23.65 -8.26 -3.11
CA TRP A 255 23.46 -7.38 -1.93
C TRP A 255 23.37 -8.14 -0.60
N GLY A 256 23.15 -9.45 -0.63
CA GLY A 256 23.02 -10.30 0.57
C GLY A 256 21.96 -9.75 1.53
N ASN A 257 22.30 -9.73 2.82
CA ASN A 257 21.41 -9.21 3.88
C ASN A 257 21.38 -7.67 3.99
N ASN A 258 22.02 -6.94 3.07
CA ASN A 258 21.83 -5.50 2.94
C ASN A 258 20.58 -5.14 2.12
N LEU A 259 19.96 -6.14 1.48
CA LEU A 259 18.68 -6.04 0.78
C LEU A 259 17.74 -7.14 1.29
N LEU A 260 16.62 -6.74 1.88
CA LEU A 260 15.60 -7.65 2.39
C LEU A 260 14.28 -7.42 1.64
N TRP A 261 13.67 -8.53 1.20
CA TRP A 261 12.47 -8.43 0.39
C TRP A 261 11.21 -8.22 1.22
N HIS A 262 10.51 -7.17 0.85
CA HIS A 262 9.14 -6.86 1.26
C HIS A 262 8.30 -6.66 0.00
N LEU A 263 7.26 -7.46 -0.18
CA LEU A 263 6.38 -7.42 -1.34
C LEU A 263 4.95 -7.11 -0.92
N GLU A 264 4.24 -6.35 -1.76
CA GLU A 264 2.83 -6.03 -1.58
C GLU A 264 2.02 -6.43 -2.81
N CYS A 265 0.92 -7.12 -2.63
CA CYS A 265 -0.03 -7.42 -3.69
C CYS A 265 -0.69 -6.13 -4.17
N VAL A 266 -0.62 -5.87 -5.46
CA VAL A 266 -1.24 -4.71 -6.09
C VAL A 266 -1.90 -5.11 -7.41
N ARG A 267 -2.76 -4.24 -7.92
CA ARG A 267 -3.32 -4.35 -9.25
C ARG A 267 -2.87 -3.14 -10.07
N GLN A 268 -2.29 -3.40 -11.22
CA GLN A 268 -1.84 -2.35 -12.15
C GLN A 268 -2.47 -2.58 -13.52
N ASN A 269 -3.21 -1.60 -14.03
CA ASN A 269 -3.89 -1.70 -15.32
C ASN A 269 -4.76 -2.97 -15.46
N GLY A 270 -5.42 -3.36 -14.37
CA GLY A 270 -6.26 -4.55 -14.34
C GLY A 270 -5.52 -5.88 -14.13
N VAL A 271 -4.19 -5.89 -14.11
CA VAL A 271 -3.35 -7.09 -13.93
C VAL A 271 -2.79 -7.13 -12.51
N GLN A 272 -2.82 -8.32 -11.92
CA GLN A 272 -2.20 -8.55 -10.59
C GLN A 272 -0.68 -8.52 -10.69
N ARG A 273 -0.05 -7.77 -9.79
CA ARG A 273 1.39 -7.56 -9.70
C ARG A 273 1.85 -7.64 -8.25
N LEU A 274 3.15 -7.77 -8.06
CA LEU A 274 3.81 -7.59 -6.77
C LEU A 274 4.60 -6.27 -6.81
N ALA A 275 4.19 -5.30 -5.99
CA ALA A 275 5.00 -4.12 -5.73
C ALA A 275 6.07 -4.50 -4.71
N SER A 276 7.31 -4.14 -5.01
CA SER A 276 8.44 -4.42 -4.13
C SER A 276 8.80 -3.16 -3.33
N LEU A 277 8.84 -3.29 -2.01
CA LEU A 277 9.27 -2.25 -1.07
C LEU A 277 10.50 -2.76 -0.28
N PRO A 278 11.58 -3.19 -0.97
CA PRO A 278 12.70 -3.82 -0.31
C PRO A 278 13.30 -2.89 0.74
N LEU A 279 13.65 -3.46 1.87
CA LEU A 279 14.42 -2.78 2.89
C LEU A 279 15.90 -2.84 2.53
N VAL A 280 16.55 -1.70 2.56
CA VAL A 280 17.93 -1.53 2.14
C VAL A 280 18.74 -0.97 3.30
N ARG A 281 19.86 -1.60 3.61
CA ARG A 281 20.80 -1.04 4.58
C ARG A 281 21.53 0.15 3.97
N TRP A 282 21.42 1.29 4.61
CA TRP A 282 22.04 2.51 4.12
C TRP A 282 23.58 2.44 4.22
N GLN A 283 24.23 2.49 3.09
CA GLN A 283 25.68 2.46 2.94
C GLN A 283 26.21 3.72 2.23
N GLY A 284 25.40 4.78 2.23
CA GLY A 284 25.70 6.04 1.56
C GLY A 284 25.01 6.16 0.20
N GLU A 285 24.98 7.38 -0.32
CA GLU A 285 24.28 7.77 -1.53
C GLU A 285 24.80 7.01 -2.78
N ALA A 286 26.12 6.83 -2.87
CA ALA A 286 26.73 6.11 -3.99
C ALA A 286 26.26 4.66 -4.09
N ALA A 287 26.15 3.95 -2.95
CA ALA A 287 25.64 2.58 -2.91
C ALA A 287 24.16 2.52 -3.27
N MET A 288 23.34 3.47 -2.80
CA MET A 288 21.93 3.56 -3.13
C MET A 288 21.74 3.82 -4.63
N ASN A 289 22.47 4.77 -5.21
CA ASN A 289 22.41 5.07 -6.64
C ASN A 289 22.87 3.88 -7.49
N HIS A 290 23.87 3.13 -7.03
CA HIS A 290 24.29 1.90 -7.70
C HIS A 290 23.18 0.83 -7.70
N LEU A 291 22.50 0.62 -6.55
CA LEU A 291 21.35 -0.28 -6.48
C LEU A 291 20.21 0.16 -7.44
N ILE A 292 19.88 1.45 -7.44
CA ILE A 292 18.85 2.01 -8.32
C ILE A 292 19.21 1.76 -9.79
N SER A 293 20.48 1.99 -10.18
CA SER A 293 20.94 1.73 -11.55
C SER A 293 20.80 0.26 -11.93
N GLN A 294 21.24 -0.65 -11.06
CA GLN A 294 21.08 -2.10 -11.30
C GLN A 294 19.62 -2.51 -11.45
N CYS A 295 18.73 -2.00 -10.59
CA CYS A 295 17.31 -2.29 -10.72
C CYS A 295 16.73 -1.77 -12.05
N LYS A 296 17.12 -0.56 -12.48
CA LYS A 296 16.69 0.01 -13.78
C LYS A 296 17.20 -0.80 -14.96
N GLU A 297 18.47 -1.25 -14.92
CA GLU A 297 19.05 -2.10 -15.96
C GLU A 297 18.31 -3.44 -16.08
N LEU A 298 17.79 -3.96 -14.97
CA LEU A 298 16.93 -5.15 -14.95
C LEU A 298 15.47 -4.86 -15.33
N GLY A 299 15.15 -3.62 -15.72
CA GLY A 299 13.82 -3.22 -16.19
C GLY A 299 12.83 -2.84 -15.07
N ALA A 300 13.29 -2.64 -13.84
CA ALA A 300 12.42 -2.20 -12.77
C ALA A 300 11.97 -0.74 -12.95
N VAL A 301 10.70 -0.48 -12.66
CA VAL A 301 10.17 0.87 -12.50
C VAL A 301 10.38 1.30 -11.05
N ILE A 302 11.23 2.30 -10.84
CA ILE A 302 11.63 2.77 -9.50
C ILE A 302 10.84 4.02 -9.12
N PHE A 303 10.31 4.03 -7.90
CA PHE A 303 9.76 5.19 -7.21
C PHE A 303 10.70 5.52 -6.05
N ASN A 304 11.66 6.43 -6.28
CA ASN A 304 12.70 6.71 -5.29
C ASN A 304 12.17 7.66 -4.20
N PRO A 305 12.00 7.22 -2.94
CA PRO A 305 11.50 8.07 -1.87
C PRO A 305 12.58 9.01 -1.29
N HIS A 306 13.82 8.94 -1.79
CA HIS A 306 14.95 9.73 -1.28
C HIS A 306 15.23 10.98 -2.10
N THR A 307 14.43 11.27 -3.12
CA THR A 307 14.56 12.50 -3.90
C THR A 307 14.00 13.68 -3.13
N ILE A 308 14.60 14.84 -3.34
CA ILE A 308 14.15 16.11 -2.76
C ILE A 308 13.46 17.01 -3.79
N THR A 309 13.44 16.58 -5.05
CA THR A 309 12.79 17.29 -6.16
C THR A 309 11.47 16.58 -6.49
N VAL A 310 10.48 17.37 -6.88
CA VAL A 310 9.15 16.84 -7.23
C VAL A 310 9.22 16.04 -8.52
N GLU A 311 10.06 16.48 -9.46
CA GLU A 311 10.27 15.88 -10.77
C GLU A 311 10.84 14.46 -10.67
N ASP A 312 11.74 14.23 -9.73
CA ASP A 312 12.40 12.93 -9.54
C ASP A 312 11.59 11.95 -8.67
N GLY A 313 10.75 12.48 -7.77
CA GLY A 313 9.98 11.68 -6.80
C GLY A 313 8.62 11.23 -7.29
N GLY A 314 8.09 11.85 -8.32
CA GLY A 314 6.78 11.57 -8.90
C GLY A 314 6.80 10.49 -9.98
N LEU A 315 5.62 10.24 -10.54
CA LEU A 315 5.42 9.35 -11.68
C LEU A 315 5.58 10.07 -13.03
N GLY A 316 6.34 11.17 -13.09
CA GLY A 316 6.44 12.01 -14.27
C GLY A 316 5.16 12.81 -14.55
N VAL A 317 4.46 13.20 -13.50
CA VAL A 317 3.16 13.89 -13.57
C VAL A 317 3.29 15.39 -13.34
N VAL A 318 4.46 15.83 -12.95
CA VAL A 318 4.77 17.24 -12.72
C VAL A 318 5.54 17.73 -13.95
N ASP A 319 4.86 18.42 -14.81
CA ASP A 319 5.43 19.24 -15.88
C ASP A 319 5.44 20.71 -15.43
#